data_4dab71834ef1beb967b0111632503af0
#
_entry.id   4dab71834ef1beb967b0111632503af0
#
_cell.length_a   1.000
_cell.length_b   1.000
_cell.length_c   1.000
_cell.angle_alpha   90.00
_cell.angle_beta   90.00
_cell.angle_gamma   90.00
#
_symmetry.space_group_name_H-M   'P 1'
#
loop_
_entity.id
_entity.type
_entity.pdbx_description
1 polymer ?
#
loop_
_entity_poly.entity_id
_entity_poly.type
_entity_poly.pdbx_seq_one_letter_code
_entity_poly.pdbx_strand_id
1 'polypeptide(L)'
;ASRVNHEQIAEAPLPRGAVFAGESLRTPHPMSHGAYQLVFPDGYLVIDSGFDAAGLREMSPGAALDADGYTAIQRALATARAIVITHEHLDHLIGIARFAEPDALPGRLLLTREQLANTDELDAIGFPDSLRAALTPLDYERYVAVAPGVVLVKAAGHTPGSQMVFAQLADGSEWLFLGDVAWHMDQIRMLWYRPRLVTDFFLGEDRDAVLAQFRALHALAATETVQLVASHDVDQRKELVASGKLGAHFQF
;
A
#
# COMPACT_ATOMS: atom_id res chain seq x y z
N ALA A 1 9.09 15.68 2.87
CA ALA A 1 10.00 14.52 3.12
C ALA A 1 11.33 14.74 2.42
N SER A 2 12.39 14.14 2.95
CA SER A 2 13.73 14.18 2.34
C SER A 2 14.13 12.85 1.70
N ARG A 3 13.45 11.76 2.03
CA ARG A 3 13.77 10.41 1.57
C ARG A 3 12.55 9.50 1.61
N VAL A 4 12.52 8.54 0.72
CA VAL A 4 11.61 7.39 0.72
C VAL A 4 12.39 6.13 1.05
N ASN A 5 11.90 5.35 1.99
CA ASN A 5 12.40 4.01 2.30
C ASN A 5 11.27 2.98 2.15
N HIS A 6 11.63 1.74 1.89
CA HIS A 6 10.71 0.60 1.87
C HIS A 6 11.26 -0.51 2.77
N GLU A 7 10.43 -1.01 3.67
CA GLU A 7 10.75 -2.22 4.44
C GLU A 7 9.95 -3.38 3.88
N GLN A 8 10.65 -4.32 3.27
CA GLN A 8 10.04 -5.53 2.72
C GLN A 8 9.93 -6.59 3.80
N ILE A 9 8.78 -7.25 3.89
CA ILE A 9 8.55 -8.32 4.87
C ILE A 9 8.36 -9.69 4.21
N ALA A 10 8.00 -9.73 2.93
CA ALA A 10 7.92 -10.99 2.17
C ALA A 10 7.96 -10.76 0.66
N GLU A 11 8.34 -11.81 -0.06
CA GLU A 11 7.95 -12.01 -1.45
C GLU A 11 6.98 -13.20 -1.47
N ALA A 12 5.70 -12.93 -1.77
CA ALA A 12 4.64 -13.93 -1.79
C ALA A 12 4.11 -14.07 -3.21
N PRO A 13 4.40 -15.18 -3.92
CA PRO A 13 4.02 -15.29 -5.31
C PRO A 13 2.51 -15.53 -5.49
N LEU A 14 1.94 -14.86 -6.48
CA LEU A 14 0.64 -15.18 -7.05
C LEU A 14 0.80 -15.87 -8.42
N PRO A 15 -0.23 -16.61 -8.89
CA PRO A 15 -0.26 -17.03 -10.29
C PRO A 15 -0.16 -15.80 -11.23
N ARG A 16 0.74 -15.82 -12.21
CA ARG A 16 0.90 -14.71 -13.16
C ARG A 16 -0.42 -14.36 -13.86
N GLY A 17 -1.23 -15.36 -14.16
CA GLY A 17 -2.56 -15.16 -14.74
C GLY A 17 -3.59 -14.55 -13.78
N ALA A 18 -3.30 -14.42 -12.48
CA ALA A 18 -4.10 -13.63 -11.55
C ALA A 18 -3.73 -12.13 -11.59
N VAL A 19 -2.48 -11.83 -11.91
CA VAL A 19 -1.95 -10.46 -12.01
C VAL A 19 -2.24 -9.86 -13.40
N PHE A 20 -2.08 -10.65 -14.46
CA PHE A 20 -2.21 -10.21 -15.84
C PHE A 20 -3.20 -11.09 -16.61
N ALA A 21 -4.24 -10.46 -17.15
CA ALA A 21 -5.26 -11.18 -17.93
C ALA A 21 -4.66 -11.89 -19.16
N GLY A 22 -5.00 -13.16 -19.33
CA GLY A 22 -4.51 -13.98 -20.47
C GLY A 22 -3.19 -14.69 -20.20
N GLU A 23 -2.54 -14.46 -19.07
CA GLU A 23 -1.31 -15.15 -18.68
C GLU A 23 -1.61 -16.49 -17.98
N SER A 24 -0.56 -17.29 -17.78
CA SER A 24 -0.64 -18.63 -17.19
C SER A 24 -0.95 -18.58 -15.69
N LEU A 25 -1.93 -19.36 -15.25
CA LEU A 25 -2.21 -19.59 -13.83
C LEU A 25 -1.21 -20.56 -13.15
N ARG A 26 -0.30 -21.19 -13.92
CA ARG A 26 0.70 -22.12 -13.39
C ARG A 26 2.07 -21.48 -13.22
N THR A 27 2.29 -20.30 -13.78
CA THR A 27 3.56 -19.57 -13.67
C THR A 27 3.49 -18.67 -12.44
N PRO A 28 4.38 -18.83 -11.45
CA PRO A 28 4.42 -17.93 -10.31
C PRO A 28 4.88 -16.54 -10.77
N HIS A 29 4.32 -15.52 -10.16
CA HIS A 29 4.71 -14.13 -10.30
C HIS A 29 5.02 -13.58 -8.91
N PRO A 30 6.27 -13.16 -8.63
CA PRO A 30 6.63 -12.68 -7.30
C PRO A 30 5.94 -11.35 -7.00
N MET A 31 5.41 -11.24 -5.78
CA MET A 31 4.77 -10.04 -5.27
C MET A 31 5.53 -9.57 -4.03
N SER A 32 5.95 -8.30 -3.99
CA SER A 32 6.62 -7.70 -2.83
C SER A 32 5.58 -7.21 -1.84
N HIS A 33 5.76 -7.51 -0.56
CA HIS A 33 4.90 -6.99 0.51
C HIS A 33 5.74 -6.28 1.56
N GLY A 34 5.23 -5.16 2.07
CA GLY A 34 5.94 -4.32 3.04
C GLY A 34 5.23 -3.00 3.26
N ALA A 35 5.99 -2.02 3.74
CA ALA A 35 5.52 -0.67 4.03
C ALA A 35 6.54 0.37 3.55
N TYR A 36 6.06 1.61 3.34
CA TYR A 36 6.94 2.72 2.98
C TYR A 36 7.09 3.70 4.14
N GLN A 37 8.24 4.36 4.20
CA GLN A 37 8.55 5.41 5.15
C GLN A 37 8.93 6.68 4.40
N LEU A 38 8.24 7.77 4.67
CA LEU A 38 8.60 9.11 4.22
C LEU A 38 9.31 9.84 5.36
N VAL A 39 10.60 10.10 5.21
CA VAL A 39 11.46 10.69 6.24
C VAL A 39 11.44 12.22 6.17
N PHE A 40 11.23 12.87 7.32
CA PHE A 40 11.28 14.31 7.52
C PHE A 40 12.39 14.65 8.53
N PRO A 41 12.80 15.93 8.64
CA PRO A 41 13.82 16.33 9.62
C PRO A 41 13.44 16.04 11.08
N ASP A 42 12.14 15.94 11.37
CA ASP A 42 11.58 15.83 12.72
C ASP A 42 10.76 14.52 12.92
N GLY A 43 11.00 13.50 12.12
CA GLY A 43 10.35 12.21 12.22
C GLY A 43 9.96 11.62 10.85
N TYR A 44 8.94 10.79 10.80
CA TYR A 44 8.52 10.14 9.55
C TYR A 44 7.02 9.81 9.53
N LEU A 45 6.52 9.63 8.32
CA LEU A 45 5.21 9.06 8.02
C LEU A 45 5.39 7.64 7.49
N VAL A 46 4.49 6.73 7.87
CA VAL A 46 4.45 5.35 7.36
C VAL A 46 3.25 5.20 6.43
N ILE A 47 3.44 4.52 5.30
CA ILE A 47 2.38 4.13 4.36
C ILE A 47 2.27 2.62 4.40
N ASP A 48 1.10 2.11 4.75
CA ASP A 48 0.75 0.72 4.96
C ASP A 48 1.48 0.07 6.16
N SER A 49 1.12 -1.15 6.50
CA SER A 49 1.65 -1.85 7.68
C SER A 49 2.04 -3.30 7.42
N GLY A 50 1.80 -3.79 6.20
CA GLY A 50 2.04 -5.18 5.86
C GLY A 50 1.17 -6.15 6.63
N PHE A 51 1.57 -7.40 6.68
CA PHE A 51 0.90 -8.50 7.38
C PHE A 51 1.84 -9.19 8.40
N ASP A 52 1.25 -9.99 9.28
CA ASP A 52 1.97 -10.87 10.18
C ASP A 52 2.21 -12.26 9.57
N ALA A 53 2.89 -13.15 10.32
CA ALA A 53 3.15 -14.52 9.86
C ALA A 53 1.88 -15.36 9.66
N ALA A 54 0.77 -15.02 10.32
CA ALA A 54 -0.49 -15.74 10.14
C ALA A 54 -1.17 -15.30 8.85
N GLY A 55 -1.27 -14.00 8.60
CA GLY A 55 -1.80 -13.45 7.35
C GLY A 55 -1.01 -13.89 6.13
N LEU A 56 0.34 -13.91 6.22
CA LEU A 56 1.17 -14.44 5.14
C LEU A 56 0.88 -15.91 4.83
N ARG A 57 0.72 -16.77 5.85
CA ARG A 57 0.40 -18.18 5.64
C ARG A 57 -0.97 -18.39 5.01
N GLU A 58 -1.94 -17.54 5.35
CA GLU A 58 -3.27 -17.59 4.76
C GLU A 58 -3.22 -17.20 3.27
N MET A 59 -2.54 -16.12 2.93
CA MET A 59 -2.46 -15.59 1.58
C MET A 59 -1.54 -16.41 0.68
N SER A 60 -0.38 -16.85 1.18
CA SER A 60 0.64 -17.56 0.40
C SER A 60 1.31 -18.66 1.23
N PRO A 61 0.69 -19.85 1.35
CA PRO A 61 1.26 -20.97 2.06
C PRO A 61 2.66 -21.32 1.54
N GLY A 62 3.65 -21.31 2.43
CA GLY A 62 5.04 -21.63 2.10
C GLY A 62 5.94 -20.43 1.83
N ALA A 63 5.41 -19.22 1.72
CA ALA A 63 6.22 -18.01 1.72
C ALA A 63 6.81 -17.75 3.13
N ALA A 64 8.02 -17.17 3.16
CA ALA A 64 8.71 -16.86 4.40
C ALA A 64 8.55 -15.38 4.76
N LEU A 65 8.18 -15.10 6.02
CA LEU A 65 8.18 -13.77 6.56
C LEU A 65 9.61 -13.37 6.96
N ASP A 66 10.03 -12.19 6.56
CA ASP A 66 11.19 -11.52 7.13
C ASP A 66 10.80 -10.95 8.51
N ALA A 67 11.25 -11.63 9.57
CA ALA A 67 10.91 -11.25 10.95
C ALA A 67 11.58 -9.93 11.37
N ASP A 68 12.75 -9.63 10.84
CA ASP A 68 13.47 -8.39 11.13
C ASP A 68 12.75 -7.21 10.44
N GLY A 69 12.34 -7.37 9.19
CA GLY A 69 11.53 -6.39 8.47
C GLY A 69 10.18 -6.16 9.14
N TYR A 70 9.49 -7.22 9.57
CA TYR A 70 8.25 -7.08 10.33
C TYR A 70 8.46 -6.31 11.64
N THR A 71 9.52 -6.63 12.39
CA THR A 71 9.87 -5.92 13.63
C THR A 71 10.18 -4.44 13.36
N ALA A 72 10.87 -4.13 12.25
CA ALA A 72 11.15 -2.76 11.84
C ALA A 72 9.87 -1.97 11.54
N ILE A 73 8.89 -2.59 10.84
CA ILE A 73 7.59 -1.95 10.60
C ILE A 73 6.86 -1.71 11.93
N GLN A 74 6.76 -2.71 12.82
CA GLN A 74 6.11 -2.55 14.12
C GLN A 74 6.76 -1.44 14.96
N ARG A 75 8.09 -1.36 14.95
CA ARG A 75 8.83 -0.26 15.59
C ARG A 75 8.50 1.09 14.95
N ALA A 76 8.37 1.14 13.62
CA ALA A 76 8.02 2.37 12.92
C ALA A 76 6.61 2.84 13.27
N LEU A 77 5.64 1.93 13.36
CA LEU A 77 4.27 2.26 13.78
C LEU A 77 4.22 2.85 15.20
N ALA A 78 5.11 2.41 16.10
CA ALA A 78 5.17 2.93 17.46
C ALA A 78 5.54 4.43 17.53
N THR A 79 6.36 4.91 16.60
CA THR A 79 6.95 6.27 16.67
C THR A 79 6.67 7.16 15.45
N ALA A 80 5.93 6.66 14.44
CA ALA A 80 5.51 7.46 13.30
C ALA A 80 4.67 8.68 13.73
N ARG A 81 4.88 9.81 13.07
CA ARG A 81 4.05 11.02 13.26
C ARG A 81 2.66 10.88 12.66
N ALA A 82 2.58 10.16 11.55
CA ALA A 82 1.34 9.79 10.91
C ALA A 82 1.50 8.41 10.24
N ILE A 83 0.41 7.68 10.18
CA ILE A 83 0.30 6.39 9.53
C ILE A 83 -0.88 6.48 8.57
N VAL A 84 -0.62 6.20 7.31
CA VAL A 84 -1.61 6.19 6.23
C VAL A 84 -1.74 4.77 5.70
N ILE A 85 -2.96 4.32 5.48
CA ILE A 85 -3.24 3.04 4.85
C ILE A 85 -3.81 3.30 3.46
N THR A 86 -3.22 2.69 2.44
CA THR A 86 -3.67 2.87 1.05
C THR A 86 -5.06 2.29 0.84
N HIS A 87 -5.32 1.12 1.44
CA HIS A 87 -6.64 0.48 1.44
C HIS A 87 -6.74 -0.60 2.53
N GLU A 88 -7.94 -1.10 2.74
CA GLU A 88 -8.29 -1.90 3.92
C GLU A 88 -8.03 -3.42 3.79
N HIS A 89 -7.35 -3.90 2.74
CA HIS A 89 -7.03 -5.32 2.63
C HIS A 89 -5.98 -5.79 3.65
N LEU A 90 -5.99 -7.10 3.88
CA LEU A 90 -5.19 -7.81 4.88
C LEU A 90 -3.71 -7.44 4.83
N ASP A 91 -3.09 -7.47 3.66
CA ASP A 91 -1.64 -7.26 3.49
C ASP A 91 -1.19 -5.80 3.58
N HIS A 92 -2.13 -4.87 3.76
CA HIS A 92 -1.86 -3.46 4.01
C HIS A 92 -2.19 -3.04 5.44
N LEU A 93 -3.18 -3.68 6.09
CA LEU A 93 -3.75 -3.20 7.35
C LEU A 93 -3.50 -4.14 8.55
N ILE A 94 -3.14 -5.42 8.34
CA ILE A 94 -3.07 -6.37 9.46
C ILE A 94 -1.96 -6.02 10.47
N GLY A 95 -0.87 -5.37 10.04
CA GLY A 95 0.17 -4.89 10.94
C GLY A 95 -0.35 -3.90 11.99
N ILE A 96 -1.35 -3.08 11.63
CA ILE A 96 -2.09 -2.22 12.58
C ILE A 96 -2.98 -3.06 13.49
N ALA A 97 -3.73 -4.02 12.95
CA ALA A 97 -4.63 -4.86 13.74
C ALA A 97 -3.88 -5.71 14.77
N ARG A 98 -2.59 -5.99 14.55
CA ARG A 98 -1.69 -6.75 15.44
C ARG A 98 -0.72 -5.87 16.22
N PHE A 99 -0.85 -4.55 16.13
CA PHE A 99 0.03 -3.64 16.87
C PHE A 99 -0.15 -3.81 18.39
N ALA A 100 0.96 -3.93 19.12
CA ALA A 100 0.95 -4.27 20.52
C ALA A 100 0.31 -3.18 21.42
N GLU A 101 0.38 -1.93 20.99
CA GLU A 101 -0.10 -0.76 21.74
C GLU A 101 -1.18 0.01 20.97
N PRO A 102 -2.35 -0.60 20.68
CA PRO A 102 -3.37 0.00 19.81
C PRO A 102 -3.86 1.36 20.34
N ASP A 103 -3.85 1.59 21.63
CA ASP A 103 -4.26 2.84 22.26
C ASP A 103 -3.31 4.02 21.95
N ALA A 104 -2.10 3.75 21.45
CA ALA A 104 -1.16 4.76 20.99
C ALA A 104 -1.40 5.25 19.55
N LEU A 105 -2.28 4.59 18.78
CA LEU A 105 -2.53 4.88 17.38
C LEU A 105 -3.52 6.04 17.12
N PRO A 106 -4.61 6.24 17.91
CA PRO A 106 -5.53 7.34 17.67
C PRO A 106 -4.83 8.69 17.58
N GLY A 107 -5.23 9.51 16.59
CA GLY A 107 -4.61 10.80 16.30
C GLY A 107 -3.39 10.74 15.36
N ARG A 108 -2.82 9.55 15.14
CA ARG A 108 -1.73 9.32 14.18
C ARG A 108 -2.10 8.38 13.04
N LEU A 109 -3.01 7.45 13.26
CA LEU A 109 -3.55 6.54 12.26
C LEU A 109 -4.67 7.23 11.48
N LEU A 110 -4.46 7.42 10.19
CA LEU A 110 -5.35 8.14 9.29
C LEU A 110 -6.11 7.14 8.40
N LEU A 111 -7.20 6.59 8.93
CA LEU A 111 -8.12 5.76 8.15
C LEU A 111 -9.28 6.60 7.64
N THR A 112 -9.65 6.39 6.37
CA THR A 112 -10.80 7.08 5.76
C THR A 112 -12.12 6.55 6.32
N ARG A 113 -13.18 7.33 6.13
CA ARG A 113 -14.53 6.90 6.48
C ARG A 113 -14.91 5.61 5.75
N GLU A 114 -14.53 5.49 4.49
CA GLU A 114 -14.81 4.33 3.66
C GLU A 114 -14.06 3.09 4.14
N GLN A 115 -12.77 3.21 4.51
CA GLN A 115 -11.99 2.11 5.10
C GLN A 115 -12.62 1.62 6.41
N LEU A 116 -13.03 2.53 7.29
CA LEU A 116 -13.68 2.18 8.55
C LEU A 116 -15.10 1.64 8.38
N ALA A 117 -15.77 1.94 7.27
CA ALA A 117 -17.10 1.44 6.94
C ALA A 117 -17.07 0.04 6.31
N ASN A 118 -15.93 -0.42 5.80
CA ASN A 118 -15.76 -1.77 5.23
C ASN A 118 -15.58 -2.79 6.36
N THR A 119 -16.71 -3.09 7.04
CA THR A 119 -16.72 -3.95 8.24
C THR A 119 -16.28 -5.36 7.95
N ASP A 120 -16.60 -5.89 6.78
CA ASP A 120 -16.31 -7.28 6.41
C ASP A 120 -14.78 -7.49 6.35
N GLU A 121 -14.05 -6.56 5.75
CA GLU A 121 -12.57 -6.60 5.70
C GLU A 121 -11.96 -6.41 7.09
N LEU A 122 -12.46 -5.44 7.87
CA LEU A 122 -11.96 -5.18 9.22
C LEU A 122 -12.19 -6.37 10.16
N ASP A 123 -13.35 -7.01 10.07
CA ASP A 123 -13.68 -8.19 10.87
C ASP A 123 -12.84 -9.40 10.45
N ALA A 124 -12.62 -9.59 9.14
CA ALA A 124 -11.78 -10.67 8.61
C ALA A 124 -10.34 -10.61 9.13
N ILE A 125 -9.77 -9.41 9.25
CA ILE A 125 -8.42 -9.23 9.81
C ILE A 125 -8.40 -9.16 11.34
N GLY A 126 -9.54 -9.18 12.00
CA GLY A 126 -9.66 -9.02 13.46
C GLY A 126 -9.21 -7.63 13.93
N PHE A 127 -9.61 -6.57 13.22
CA PHE A 127 -9.30 -5.20 13.60
C PHE A 127 -9.96 -4.88 14.95
N PRO A 128 -9.21 -4.36 15.96
CA PRO A 128 -9.76 -4.17 17.31
C PRO A 128 -10.93 -3.18 17.36
N ASP A 129 -12.07 -3.58 17.88
CA ASP A 129 -13.26 -2.72 18.06
C ASP A 129 -12.96 -1.48 18.90
N SER A 130 -12.13 -1.61 19.94
CA SER A 130 -11.71 -0.49 20.78
C SER A 130 -10.93 0.54 19.98
N LEU A 131 -10.01 0.10 19.13
CA LEU A 131 -9.27 1.00 18.24
C LEU A 131 -10.21 1.66 17.24
N ARG A 132 -11.08 0.87 16.58
CA ARG A 132 -12.06 1.39 15.63
C ARG A 132 -12.93 2.49 16.24
N ALA A 133 -13.42 2.28 17.48
CA ALA A 133 -14.23 3.25 18.20
C ALA A 133 -13.47 4.52 18.62
N ALA A 134 -12.15 4.43 18.81
CA ALA A 134 -11.30 5.55 19.20
C ALA A 134 -10.81 6.40 18.03
N LEU A 135 -10.92 5.90 16.78
CA LEU A 135 -10.48 6.61 15.59
C LEU A 135 -11.49 7.67 15.15
N THR A 136 -10.98 8.82 14.76
CA THR A 136 -11.75 9.82 14.01
C THR A 136 -11.54 9.56 12.52
N PRO A 137 -12.60 9.23 11.76
CA PRO A 137 -12.47 8.98 10.32
C PRO A 137 -11.91 10.20 9.60
N LEU A 138 -10.92 9.99 8.76
CA LEU A 138 -10.46 11.00 7.82
C LEU A 138 -11.51 11.13 6.70
N ASP A 139 -12.07 12.33 6.55
CA ASP A 139 -13.12 12.60 5.57
C ASP A 139 -12.66 13.69 4.60
N TYR A 140 -12.70 13.39 3.30
CA TYR A 140 -12.33 14.33 2.25
C TYR A 140 -12.94 13.89 0.90
N GLU A 141 -13.13 14.83 -0.02
CA GLU A 141 -13.82 14.53 -1.29
C GLU A 141 -12.85 13.93 -2.35
N ARG A 142 -11.74 14.61 -2.63
CA ARG A 142 -10.83 14.24 -3.73
C ARG A 142 -9.39 14.09 -3.27
N TYR A 143 -8.90 15.03 -2.48
CA TYR A 143 -7.54 15.04 -1.94
C TYR A 143 -7.47 15.82 -0.63
N VAL A 144 -6.53 15.46 0.21
CA VAL A 144 -6.23 16.14 1.48
C VAL A 144 -4.74 16.11 1.77
N ALA A 145 -4.18 17.24 2.19
CA ALA A 145 -2.80 17.31 2.67
C ALA A 145 -2.73 16.78 4.11
N VAL A 146 -1.80 15.85 4.37
CA VAL A 146 -1.63 15.21 5.70
C VAL A 146 -0.28 15.52 6.32
N ALA A 147 0.68 15.98 5.52
CA ALA A 147 1.99 16.49 5.98
C ALA A 147 2.55 17.45 4.91
N PRO A 148 3.59 18.24 5.22
CA PRO A 148 4.25 19.08 4.22
C PRO A 148 4.73 18.26 3.02
N GLY A 149 4.20 18.56 1.83
CA GLY A 149 4.49 17.84 0.59
C GLY A 149 3.82 16.45 0.46
N VAL A 150 2.92 16.05 1.37
CA VAL A 150 2.20 14.77 1.29
C VAL A 150 0.69 14.99 1.18
N VAL A 151 0.12 14.42 0.12
CA VAL A 151 -1.30 14.55 -0.21
C VAL A 151 -1.89 13.14 -0.45
N LEU A 152 -3.00 12.86 0.20
CA LEU A 152 -3.82 11.69 -0.10
C LEU A 152 -4.78 12.02 -1.23
N VAL A 153 -4.95 11.10 -2.16
CA VAL A 153 -5.82 11.23 -3.32
C VAL A 153 -6.80 10.06 -3.33
N LYS A 154 -8.10 10.33 -3.27
CA LYS A 154 -9.12 9.27 -3.37
C LYS A 154 -8.98 8.50 -4.68
N ALA A 155 -8.97 7.18 -4.56
CA ALA A 155 -8.81 6.25 -5.67
C ALA A 155 -9.73 5.02 -5.51
N ALA A 156 -10.95 5.25 -5.01
CA ALA A 156 -11.93 4.16 -4.87
C ALA A 156 -12.07 3.37 -6.17
N GLY A 157 -12.16 2.06 -6.04
CA GLY A 157 -12.24 1.14 -7.18
C GLY A 157 -11.71 -0.23 -6.84
N HIS A 158 -10.46 -0.36 -6.40
CA HIS A 158 -9.93 -1.63 -5.89
C HIS A 158 -10.66 -2.03 -4.59
N THR A 159 -10.77 -1.11 -3.65
CA THR A 159 -11.72 -1.14 -2.55
C THR A 159 -12.45 0.21 -2.46
N PRO A 160 -13.57 0.31 -1.70
CA PRO A 160 -14.22 1.60 -1.45
C PRO A 160 -13.31 2.61 -0.77
N GLY A 161 -12.40 2.15 0.11
CA GLY A 161 -11.48 2.98 0.87
C GLY A 161 -10.12 3.22 0.21
N SER A 162 -9.92 2.77 -1.04
CA SER A 162 -8.65 2.94 -1.74
C SER A 162 -8.28 4.41 -1.94
N GLN A 163 -7.01 4.71 -1.67
CA GLN A 163 -6.40 6.02 -1.88
C GLN A 163 -4.95 5.87 -2.34
N MET A 164 -4.47 6.82 -3.13
CA MET A 164 -3.06 6.95 -3.49
C MET A 164 -2.39 7.99 -2.58
N VAL A 165 -1.08 7.86 -2.41
CA VAL A 165 -0.29 8.82 -1.62
C VAL A 165 0.68 9.54 -2.52
N PHE A 166 0.48 10.83 -2.73
CA PHE A 166 1.44 11.69 -3.40
C PHE A 166 2.43 12.26 -2.39
N ALA A 167 3.72 12.29 -2.74
CA ALA A 167 4.76 12.91 -1.93
C ALA A 167 5.73 13.70 -2.82
N GLN A 168 5.91 14.99 -2.50
CA GLN A 168 6.99 15.81 -3.03
C GLN A 168 8.13 15.86 -2.03
N LEU A 169 9.32 15.45 -2.46
CA LEU A 169 10.51 15.45 -1.62
C LEU A 169 11.21 16.82 -1.62
N ALA A 170 12.12 17.02 -0.68
CA ALA A 170 12.87 18.27 -0.52
C ALA A 170 13.78 18.60 -1.72
N ASP A 171 14.18 17.61 -2.50
CA ASP A 171 14.94 17.78 -3.74
C ASP A 171 14.08 18.12 -4.96
N GLY A 172 12.75 18.22 -4.77
CA GLY A 172 11.77 18.48 -5.80
C GLY A 172 11.26 17.25 -6.53
N SER A 173 11.78 16.06 -6.26
CA SER A 173 11.27 14.82 -6.85
C SER A 173 9.86 14.51 -6.34
N GLU A 174 9.03 13.99 -7.23
CA GLU A 174 7.63 13.67 -6.96
C GLU A 174 7.38 12.18 -7.06
N TRP A 175 6.62 11.66 -6.10
CA TRP A 175 6.30 10.25 -5.95
C TRP A 175 4.80 10.07 -5.82
N LEU A 176 4.27 9.00 -6.42
CA LEU A 176 2.88 8.60 -6.25
C LEU A 176 2.82 7.09 -5.96
N PHE A 177 2.48 6.77 -4.71
CA PHE A 177 2.24 5.39 -4.27
C PHE A 177 0.82 5.02 -4.63
N LEU A 178 0.67 4.00 -5.48
CA LEU A 178 -0.59 3.68 -6.13
C LEU A 178 -1.52 2.81 -5.24
N GLY A 179 -0.97 2.22 -4.17
CA GLY A 179 -1.66 1.11 -3.51
C GLY A 179 -2.04 0.03 -4.54
N ASP A 180 -3.09 -0.69 -4.31
CA ASP A 180 -3.51 -1.79 -5.17
C ASP A 180 -4.36 -1.37 -6.37
N VAL A 181 -4.44 -0.07 -6.63
CA VAL A 181 -4.84 0.37 -7.97
C VAL A 181 -4.01 -0.37 -9.00
N ALA A 182 -2.69 -0.46 -8.80
CA ALA A 182 -1.81 -1.29 -9.64
C ALA A 182 -0.82 -2.10 -8.80
N TRP A 183 -0.79 -3.40 -9.02
CA TRP A 183 0.16 -4.33 -8.39
C TRP A 183 1.53 -4.31 -9.04
N HIS A 184 1.58 -4.03 -10.36
CA HIS A 184 2.80 -4.04 -11.17
C HIS A 184 2.77 -2.89 -12.18
N MET A 185 3.92 -2.27 -12.45
CA MET A 185 3.99 -1.13 -13.37
C MET A 185 3.61 -1.46 -14.81
N ASP A 186 3.77 -2.71 -15.26
CA ASP A 186 3.31 -3.13 -16.58
C ASP A 186 1.80 -3.04 -16.74
N GLN A 187 1.04 -3.15 -15.62
CA GLN A 187 -0.40 -2.92 -15.66
C GLN A 187 -0.72 -1.49 -16.11
N ILE A 188 0.06 -0.52 -15.66
CA ILE A 188 -0.08 0.89 -16.05
C ILE A 188 0.54 1.15 -17.43
N ARG A 189 1.79 0.71 -17.67
CA ARG A 189 2.53 0.97 -18.91
C ARG A 189 1.84 0.38 -20.14
N MET A 190 1.26 -0.82 -19.99
CA MET A 190 0.65 -1.58 -21.10
C MET A 190 -0.88 -1.58 -21.04
N LEU A 191 -1.49 -0.92 -20.05
CA LEU A 191 -2.93 -1.02 -19.74
C LEU A 191 -3.37 -2.49 -19.61
N TRP A 192 -2.54 -3.30 -18.96
CA TRP A 192 -2.72 -4.74 -18.83
C TRP A 192 -3.42 -5.08 -17.54
N TYR A 193 -4.71 -5.22 -17.61
CA TYR A 193 -5.56 -5.35 -16.44
C TYR A 193 -5.59 -6.78 -15.86
N ARG A 194 -5.97 -6.91 -14.59
CA ARG A 194 -6.25 -8.18 -13.93
C ARG A 194 -7.44 -8.90 -14.59
N PRO A 195 -7.47 -10.24 -14.61
CA PRO A 195 -8.58 -10.99 -15.22
C PRO A 195 -9.89 -10.79 -14.42
N ARG A 196 -11.03 -10.83 -15.11
CA ARG A 196 -12.35 -10.66 -14.48
C ARG A 196 -12.63 -11.64 -13.36
N LEU A 197 -12.09 -12.87 -13.44
CA LEU A 197 -12.23 -13.85 -12.37
C LEU A 197 -11.67 -13.30 -11.04
N VAL A 198 -10.54 -12.59 -11.08
CA VAL A 198 -9.92 -12.00 -9.90
C VAL A 198 -10.67 -10.75 -9.46
N THR A 199 -10.94 -9.83 -10.38
CA THR A 199 -11.55 -8.54 -10.04
C THR A 199 -13.00 -8.65 -9.61
N ASP A 200 -13.80 -9.46 -10.32
CA ASP A 200 -15.25 -9.49 -10.12
C ASP A 200 -15.65 -10.47 -8.99
N PHE A 201 -14.88 -11.55 -8.76
CA PHE A 201 -15.27 -12.60 -7.82
C PHE A 201 -14.41 -12.70 -6.55
N PHE A 202 -13.12 -12.35 -6.61
CA PHE A 202 -12.25 -12.41 -5.44
C PHE A 202 -12.06 -11.06 -4.77
N LEU A 203 -11.98 -9.97 -5.55
CA LEU A 203 -11.69 -8.64 -5.03
C LEU A 203 -12.94 -7.74 -4.94
N GLY A 204 -13.96 -7.99 -5.74
CA GLY A 204 -15.14 -7.12 -5.80
C GLY A 204 -14.83 -5.71 -6.32
N GLU A 205 -13.83 -5.58 -7.22
CA GLU A 205 -13.40 -4.28 -7.73
C GLU A 205 -14.48 -3.58 -8.56
N ASP A 206 -14.61 -2.26 -8.41
CA ASP A 206 -15.21 -1.40 -9.44
C ASP A 206 -14.23 -1.31 -10.61
N ARG A 207 -14.41 -2.24 -11.56
CA ARG A 207 -13.56 -2.38 -12.73
C ARG A 207 -13.48 -1.11 -13.57
N ASP A 208 -14.60 -0.41 -13.73
CA ASP A 208 -14.65 0.79 -14.58
C ASP A 208 -13.88 1.93 -13.93
N ALA A 209 -13.99 2.09 -12.62
CA ALA A 209 -13.20 3.06 -11.86
C ALA A 209 -11.70 2.77 -11.95
N VAL A 210 -11.27 1.52 -11.72
CA VAL A 210 -9.84 1.14 -11.81
C VAL A 210 -9.31 1.30 -13.23
N LEU A 211 -10.07 0.94 -14.27
CA LEU A 211 -9.66 1.17 -15.67
C LEU A 211 -9.53 2.66 -16.01
N ALA A 212 -10.39 3.52 -15.46
CA ALA A 212 -10.26 4.96 -15.62
C ALA A 212 -8.98 5.48 -14.95
N GLN A 213 -8.67 4.98 -13.76
CA GLN A 213 -7.42 5.29 -13.05
C GLN A 213 -6.20 4.80 -13.83
N PHE A 214 -6.23 3.59 -14.40
CA PHE A 214 -5.14 3.07 -15.24
C PHE A 214 -4.84 3.99 -16.43
N ARG A 215 -5.89 4.49 -17.13
CA ARG A 215 -5.69 5.41 -18.26
C ARG A 215 -5.07 6.73 -17.83
N ALA A 216 -5.50 7.27 -16.70
CA ALA A 216 -4.94 8.50 -16.13
C ALA A 216 -3.47 8.31 -15.71
N LEU A 217 -3.17 7.20 -15.02
CA LEU A 217 -1.82 6.85 -14.59
C LEU A 217 -0.90 6.52 -15.77
N HIS A 218 -1.41 5.88 -16.82
CA HIS A 218 -0.67 5.64 -18.07
C HIS A 218 -0.25 6.96 -18.74
N ALA A 219 -1.18 7.92 -18.82
CA ALA A 219 -0.86 9.24 -19.35
C ALA A 219 0.14 9.98 -18.47
N LEU A 220 0.03 9.88 -17.15
CA LEU A 220 0.98 10.47 -16.20
C LEU A 220 2.36 9.81 -16.31
N ALA A 221 2.42 8.48 -16.41
CA ALA A 221 3.68 7.74 -16.57
C ALA A 221 4.48 8.18 -17.83
N ALA A 222 3.78 8.53 -18.90
CA ALA A 222 4.40 9.02 -20.13
C ALA A 222 5.09 10.40 -19.99
N THR A 223 4.79 11.16 -18.93
CA THR A 223 5.43 12.46 -18.68
C THR A 223 6.78 12.33 -17.98
N GLU A 224 7.06 11.21 -17.34
CA GLU A 224 8.26 10.93 -16.54
C GLU A 224 8.54 11.96 -15.42
N THR A 225 7.54 12.77 -15.07
CA THR A 225 7.68 13.83 -14.06
C THR A 225 7.46 13.32 -12.64
N VAL A 226 6.70 12.23 -12.49
CA VAL A 226 6.33 11.63 -11.19
C VAL A 226 6.79 10.18 -11.15
N GLN A 227 7.49 9.78 -10.08
CA GLN A 227 7.83 8.39 -9.83
C GLN A 227 6.57 7.65 -9.36
N LEU A 228 5.93 6.90 -10.26
CA LEU A 228 4.83 6.00 -9.88
C LEU A 228 5.41 4.77 -9.18
N VAL A 229 4.75 4.33 -8.10
CA VAL A 229 5.15 3.15 -7.31
C VAL A 229 3.96 2.21 -7.20
N ALA A 230 4.05 1.07 -7.88
CA ALA A 230 3.09 -0.01 -7.76
C ALA A 230 3.31 -0.77 -6.42
N SER A 231 2.23 -1.31 -5.84
CA SER A 231 2.28 -1.86 -4.49
C SER A 231 3.17 -3.11 -4.36
N HIS A 232 3.14 -4.00 -5.36
CA HIS A 232 3.74 -5.33 -5.24
C HIS A 232 4.82 -5.64 -6.28
N ASP A 233 5.30 -4.63 -7.02
CA ASP A 233 6.27 -4.80 -8.11
C ASP A 233 7.68 -5.02 -7.57
N VAL A 234 8.09 -6.28 -7.55
CA VAL A 234 9.43 -6.70 -7.09
C VAL A 234 10.54 -6.11 -7.94
N ASP A 235 10.34 -6.07 -9.27
CA ASP A 235 11.38 -5.61 -10.20
C ASP A 235 11.55 -4.10 -10.09
N GLN A 236 10.45 -3.34 -10.03
CA GLN A 236 10.50 -1.90 -9.80
C GLN A 236 11.19 -1.57 -8.46
N ARG A 237 10.80 -2.29 -7.38
CA ARG A 237 11.44 -2.09 -6.07
C ARG A 237 12.95 -2.30 -6.14
N LYS A 238 13.40 -3.40 -6.75
CA LYS A 238 14.83 -3.70 -6.91
C LYS A 238 15.56 -2.62 -7.70
N GLU A 239 14.97 -2.14 -8.78
CA GLU A 239 15.51 -1.06 -9.60
C GLU A 239 15.64 0.26 -8.81
N LEU A 240 14.59 0.65 -8.09
CA LEU A 240 14.59 1.86 -7.28
C LEU A 240 15.61 1.81 -6.14
N VAL A 241 15.80 0.65 -5.51
CA VAL A 241 16.83 0.43 -4.49
C VAL A 241 18.23 0.48 -5.12
N ALA A 242 18.45 -0.23 -6.23
CA ALA A 242 19.74 -0.26 -6.91
C ALA A 242 20.17 1.11 -7.44
N SER A 243 19.23 1.95 -7.86
CA SER A 243 19.50 3.34 -8.28
C SER A 243 19.70 4.32 -7.11
N GLY A 244 19.50 3.89 -5.86
CA GLY A 244 19.60 4.75 -4.67
C GLY A 244 18.40 5.69 -4.46
N LYS A 245 17.38 5.65 -5.33
CA LYS A 245 16.17 6.44 -5.19
C LYS A 245 15.33 6.00 -4.00
N LEU A 246 15.28 4.69 -3.72
CA LEU A 246 14.54 4.08 -2.62
C LEU A 246 15.52 3.48 -1.61
N GLY A 247 15.36 3.79 -0.33
CA GLY A 247 16.08 3.09 0.74
C GLY A 247 15.53 1.69 0.94
N ALA A 248 16.42 0.70 1.14
CA ALA A 248 16.02 -0.71 1.29
C ALA A 248 15.44 -1.04 2.66
N HIS A 249 15.68 -0.18 3.68
CA HIS A 249 15.24 -0.38 5.06
C HIS A 249 14.79 0.94 5.69
N PHE A 250 13.93 0.84 6.70
CA PHE A 250 13.50 1.98 7.51
C PHE A 250 14.67 2.58 8.31
N GLN A 251 14.57 3.86 8.58
CA GLN A 251 15.51 4.63 9.41
C GLN A 251 14.80 5.11 10.68
N PHE A 252 15.53 5.10 11.82
CA PHE A 252 15.01 5.45 13.13
C PHE A 252 15.87 6.49 13.83
#